data_559759deaf9a2072b42fbe6a29e68921
#
_entry.id   559759deaf9a2072b42fbe6a29e68921
#
_cell.length_a   1.000
_cell.length_b   1.000
_cell.length_c   1.000
_cell.angle_alpha   90.00
_cell.angle_beta   90.00
_cell.angle_gamma   90.00
#
_symmetry.space_group_name_H-M   'P 1'
#
loop_
_entity.id
_entity.type
_entity.pdbx_description
1 polymer ?
#
loop_
_entity_poly.entity_id
_entity_poly.type
_entity_poly.pdbx_seq_one_letter_code
_entity_poly.pdbx_strand_id
1 'polypeptide(L)'
;MLPHLTTQVDDGLPLDRPGPGESLQAFTRRHYGPHKGQSAFCDDPARYRAAVAGIGGGKTEVGAFDAIRHAVRFPGIKGLVVAPSYRMLANSTLPTIRLVISWWEGLEYTFRKSDWVIEFPQIRNAHGEPSTLLFGYAANPDSLRGPSVGFTWLDEAALCPAEAWRELSGGRIRQPGYPHRSWCTTTPRGKNWVYKVFAEERETWEPDRQATYSLHQWTTLDNPAYHVDPQDIPALQSAYGGTGSDFYRQEVLAQFLAFTGLVYRAFDETKHCVPKVPCRIRRTVAGIDWGVTSPGCILVVAEGEDGKLYVVDEVYERGLLISGDANGNDWLTIAKDLRQRHGITQFFADP
;
A
#
# COMPACT_ATOMS: atom_id res chain seq x y z
N MET A 1 -23.96 -25.91 -9.40
CA MET A 1 -24.74 -24.85 -8.70
C MET A 1 -23.76 -24.06 -7.88
N LEU A 2 -23.56 -22.77 -8.22
CA LEU A 2 -22.76 -21.88 -7.39
C LEU A 2 -23.51 -21.68 -6.07
N PRO A 3 -22.87 -21.75 -4.89
CA PRO A 3 -23.53 -21.39 -3.66
C PRO A 3 -23.96 -19.93 -3.75
N HIS A 4 -25.25 -19.68 -3.63
CA HIS A 4 -25.80 -18.36 -3.47
C HIS A 4 -25.22 -17.77 -2.18
N LEU A 5 -24.36 -16.76 -2.31
CA LEU A 5 -24.00 -15.87 -1.21
C LEU A 5 -25.25 -15.06 -0.85
N THR A 6 -26.11 -15.65 -0.04
CA THR A 6 -27.20 -14.90 0.59
C THR A 6 -26.56 -14.00 1.65
N THR A 7 -26.57 -12.72 1.36
CA THR A 7 -26.28 -11.66 2.31
C THR A 7 -27.35 -11.65 3.39
N GLN A 8 -27.20 -12.44 4.45
CA GLN A 8 -27.84 -12.15 5.72
C GLN A 8 -26.83 -11.44 6.62
N VAL A 9 -26.99 -10.15 6.73
CA VAL A 9 -26.36 -9.36 7.76
C VAL A 9 -27.24 -9.50 8.97
N ASP A 10 -26.77 -10.24 9.96
CA ASP A 10 -27.45 -10.36 11.25
C ASP A 10 -26.86 -9.28 12.18
N ASP A 11 -27.65 -8.26 12.45
CA ASP A 11 -27.29 -7.16 13.33
C ASP A 11 -27.55 -7.61 14.80
N GLY A 12 -26.56 -8.25 15.43
CA GLY A 12 -26.56 -8.35 16.88
C GLY A 12 -26.53 -9.72 17.53
N LEU A 13 -25.91 -10.72 16.93
CA LEU A 13 -25.67 -11.99 17.63
C LEU A 13 -24.52 -11.87 18.64
N PRO A 14 -24.67 -12.49 19.86
CA PRO A 14 -23.55 -12.64 20.78
C PRO A 14 -22.44 -13.45 20.10
N LEU A 15 -21.19 -13.00 20.28
CA LEU A 15 -20.00 -13.67 19.76
C LEU A 15 -19.91 -15.09 20.34
N ASP A 16 -20.33 -16.09 19.58
CA ASP A 16 -20.07 -17.48 19.90
C ASP A 16 -18.56 -17.74 19.82
N ARG A 17 -18.04 -18.62 20.64
CA ARG A 17 -16.63 -19.01 20.64
C ARG A 17 -16.40 -20.22 19.73
N PRO A 18 -15.18 -20.40 19.17
CA PRO A 18 -14.83 -21.61 18.44
C PRO A 18 -15.10 -22.85 19.29
N GLY A 19 -15.67 -23.87 18.67
CA GLY A 19 -15.87 -25.17 19.31
C GLY A 19 -14.55 -25.89 19.62
N PRO A 20 -14.54 -26.88 20.51
CA PRO A 20 -13.33 -27.65 20.80
C PRO A 20 -12.75 -28.27 19.53
N GLY A 21 -11.48 -27.95 19.21
CA GLY A 21 -10.80 -28.44 18.02
C GLY A 21 -11.11 -27.67 16.72
N GLU A 22 -11.99 -26.70 16.74
CA GLU A 22 -12.26 -25.85 15.59
C GLU A 22 -11.20 -24.75 15.49
N SER A 23 -10.61 -24.58 14.30
CA SER A 23 -9.70 -23.46 14.09
C SER A 23 -10.48 -22.14 14.07
N LEU A 24 -9.87 -21.06 14.58
CA LEU A 24 -10.44 -19.71 14.53
C LEU A 24 -10.89 -19.31 13.12
N GLN A 25 -10.14 -19.72 12.10
CA GLN A 25 -10.48 -19.50 10.69
C GLN A 25 -11.75 -20.23 10.26
N ALA A 26 -11.92 -21.49 10.65
CA ALA A 26 -13.11 -22.28 10.34
C ALA A 26 -14.35 -21.68 11.02
N PHE A 27 -14.21 -21.29 12.27
CA PHE A 27 -15.26 -20.63 13.04
C PHE A 27 -15.67 -19.29 12.39
N THR A 28 -14.70 -18.44 12.11
CA THR A 28 -14.92 -17.14 11.47
C THR A 28 -15.65 -17.28 10.14
N ARG A 29 -15.23 -18.24 9.31
CA ARG A 29 -15.84 -18.52 8.01
C ARG A 29 -17.30 -18.98 8.12
N ARG A 30 -17.65 -19.75 9.14
CA ARG A 30 -19.00 -20.27 9.35
C ARG A 30 -19.95 -19.20 9.88
N HIS A 31 -19.47 -18.29 10.72
CA HIS A 31 -20.29 -17.29 11.42
C HIS A 31 -20.24 -15.92 10.78
N TYR A 32 -19.15 -15.58 10.09
CA TYR A 32 -18.95 -14.27 9.48
C TYR A 32 -18.70 -14.41 7.99
N GLY A 33 -19.73 -14.14 7.21
CA GLY A 33 -19.57 -13.90 5.77
C GLY A 33 -18.78 -12.60 5.51
N PRO A 34 -18.64 -12.20 4.25
CA PRO A 34 -18.04 -10.91 3.92
C PRO A 34 -18.85 -9.79 4.59
N HIS A 35 -18.16 -8.90 5.29
CA HIS A 35 -18.82 -7.72 5.85
C HIS A 35 -19.20 -6.71 4.76
N LYS A 36 -20.01 -5.69 5.12
CA LYS A 36 -20.59 -4.72 4.17
C LYS A 36 -19.55 -4.08 3.23
N GLY A 37 -18.37 -3.72 3.73
CA GLY A 37 -17.29 -3.13 2.91
C GLY A 37 -16.74 -4.08 1.87
N GLN A 38 -16.52 -5.34 2.23
CA GLN A 38 -16.05 -6.38 1.30
C GLN A 38 -17.11 -6.71 0.24
N SER A 39 -18.38 -6.83 0.64
CA SER A 39 -19.49 -7.08 -0.29
C SER A 39 -19.65 -5.93 -1.28
N ALA A 40 -19.66 -4.69 -0.80
CA ALA A 40 -19.75 -3.50 -1.65
C ALA A 40 -18.61 -3.42 -2.67
N PHE A 41 -17.38 -3.74 -2.26
CA PHE A 41 -16.23 -3.80 -3.17
C PHE A 41 -16.41 -4.87 -4.25
N CYS A 42 -16.84 -6.07 -3.88
CA CYS A 42 -17.03 -7.17 -4.81
C CYS A 42 -18.15 -6.91 -5.84
N ASP A 43 -19.23 -6.26 -5.42
CA ASP A 43 -20.41 -6.04 -6.24
C ASP A 43 -20.31 -4.78 -7.12
N ASP A 44 -19.28 -3.97 -6.91
CA ASP A 44 -19.06 -2.74 -7.66
C ASP A 44 -18.67 -3.03 -9.11
N PRO A 45 -19.42 -2.49 -10.10
CA PRO A 45 -19.14 -2.68 -11.51
C PRO A 45 -17.96 -1.84 -12.04
N ALA A 46 -17.42 -0.91 -11.26
CA ALA A 46 -16.34 -0.04 -11.69
C ALA A 46 -15.13 -0.82 -12.22
N ARG A 47 -14.52 -0.31 -13.28
CA ARG A 47 -13.37 -0.94 -13.93
C ARG A 47 -12.15 -0.96 -13.04
N TYR A 48 -11.93 0.13 -12.30
CA TYR A 48 -10.79 0.35 -11.41
C TYR A 48 -11.28 0.54 -9.98
N ARG A 49 -10.87 -0.34 -9.08
CA ARG A 49 -11.36 -0.32 -7.71
C ARG A 49 -10.23 -0.32 -6.71
N ALA A 50 -10.38 0.45 -5.64
CA ALA A 50 -9.48 0.41 -4.48
C ALA A 50 -10.23 -0.06 -3.24
N ALA A 51 -9.71 -1.10 -2.59
CA ALA A 51 -10.10 -1.53 -1.26
C ALA A 51 -9.07 -1.03 -0.25
N VAL A 52 -9.44 -0.02 0.51
CA VAL A 52 -8.59 0.61 1.50
C VAL A 52 -9.13 0.28 2.88
N ALA A 53 -8.36 -0.44 3.68
CA ALA A 53 -8.84 -0.90 4.97
C ALA A 53 -7.78 -0.85 6.06
N GLY A 54 -8.24 -0.84 7.31
CA GLY A 54 -7.37 -0.99 8.47
C GLY A 54 -6.69 -2.37 8.52
N ILE A 55 -5.71 -2.49 9.38
CA ILE A 55 -5.03 -3.77 9.65
C ILE A 55 -6.05 -4.80 10.13
N GLY A 56 -5.97 -6.04 9.64
CA GLY A 56 -6.99 -7.05 9.97
C GLY A 56 -8.37 -6.82 9.36
N GLY A 57 -8.57 -5.76 8.57
CA GLY A 57 -9.86 -5.45 7.91
C GLY A 57 -10.23 -6.36 6.74
N GLY A 58 -9.49 -7.46 6.48
CA GLY A 58 -9.82 -8.44 5.44
C GLY A 58 -9.57 -7.97 3.99
N LYS A 59 -8.73 -6.95 3.79
CA LYS A 59 -8.45 -6.38 2.47
C LYS A 59 -7.79 -7.36 1.48
N THR A 60 -6.78 -8.12 1.93
CA THR A 60 -6.11 -9.13 1.09
C THR A 60 -7.04 -10.31 0.79
N GLU A 61 -7.89 -10.69 1.75
CA GLU A 61 -8.89 -11.73 1.55
C GLU A 61 -9.91 -11.36 0.48
N VAL A 62 -10.44 -10.13 0.52
CA VAL A 62 -11.40 -9.68 -0.50
C VAL A 62 -10.76 -9.55 -1.87
N GLY A 63 -9.49 -9.10 -1.95
CA GLY A 63 -8.73 -9.07 -3.20
C GLY A 63 -8.54 -10.47 -3.80
N ALA A 64 -8.19 -11.45 -2.97
CA ALA A 64 -8.05 -12.85 -3.34
C ALA A 64 -9.40 -13.48 -3.75
N PHE A 65 -10.47 -13.20 -2.99
CA PHE A 65 -11.80 -13.70 -3.30
C PHE A 65 -12.26 -13.20 -4.67
N ASP A 66 -12.08 -11.91 -4.96
CA ASP A 66 -12.49 -11.35 -6.24
C ASP A 66 -11.66 -11.90 -7.42
N ALA A 67 -10.36 -12.17 -7.20
CA ALA A 67 -9.50 -12.82 -8.21
C ALA A 67 -9.98 -14.24 -8.53
N ILE A 68 -10.30 -15.04 -7.52
CA ILE A 68 -10.81 -16.40 -7.69
C ILE A 68 -12.22 -16.36 -8.33
N ARG A 69 -13.08 -15.46 -7.87
CA ARG A 69 -14.42 -15.26 -8.45
C ARG A 69 -14.34 -14.95 -9.95
N HIS A 70 -13.40 -14.10 -10.38
CA HIS A 70 -13.18 -13.82 -11.81
C HIS A 70 -12.67 -15.05 -12.55
N ALA A 71 -11.71 -15.80 -11.98
CA ALA A 71 -11.18 -17.01 -12.59
C ALA A 71 -12.26 -18.07 -12.80
N VAL A 72 -13.21 -18.22 -11.86
CA VAL A 72 -14.32 -19.18 -11.94
C VAL A 72 -15.43 -18.68 -12.88
N ARG A 73 -15.77 -17.40 -12.82
CA ARG A 73 -16.87 -16.81 -13.60
C ARG A 73 -16.56 -16.70 -15.09
N PHE A 74 -15.30 -16.54 -15.44
CA PHE A 74 -14.84 -16.33 -16.81
C PHE A 74 -13.81 -17.39 -17.21
N PRO A 75 -14.25 -18.61 -17.60
CA PRO A 75 -13.35 -19.71 -17.92
C PRO A 75 -12.31 -19.33 -18.98
N GLY A 76 -11.02 -19.63 -18.70
CA GLY A 76 -9.90 -19.27 -19.57
C GLY A 76 -9.33 -17.84 -19.33
N ILE A 77 -9.87 -17.09 -18.38
CA ILE A 77 -9.33 -15.79 -18.03
C ILE A 77 -7.94 -15.92 -17.39
N LYS A 78 -7.07 -14.98 -17.73
CA LYS A 78 -5.76 -14.82 -17.07
C LYS A 78 -5.83 -13.62 -16.13
N GLY A 79 -5.47 -13.81 -14.88
CA GLY A 79 -5.31 -12.75 -13.89
C GLY A 79 -3.84 -12.53 -13.58
N LEU A 80 -3.44 -11.28 -13.30
CA LEU A 80 -2.10 -10.96 -12.82
C LEU A 80 -2.20 -10.38 -11.41
N VAL A 81 -1.63 -11.09 -10.44
CA VAL A 81 -1.59 -10.72 -9.03
C VAL A 81 -0.19 -10.20 -8.71
N VAL A 82 -0.12 -9.00 -8.16
CA VAL A 82 1.15 -8.32 -7.88
C VAL A 82 1.19 -7.87 -6.43
N ALA A 83 2.32 -8.09 -5.77
CA ALA A 83 2.63 -7.60 -4.42
C ALA A 83 3.86 -6.68 -4.47
N PRO A 84 4.17 -5.90 -3.42
CA PRO A 84 5.32 -4.99 -3.40
C PRO A 84 6.66 -5.70 -3.65
N SER A 85 6.83 -6.89 -3.08
CA SER A 85 8.06 -7.69 -3.19
C SER A 85 7.75 -9.17 -3.29
N TYR A 86 8.72 -9.93 -3.79
CA TYR A 86 8.66 -11.39 -3.79
C TYR A 86 8.37 -11.98 -2.40
N ARG A 87 9.01 -11.42 -1.36
CA ARG A 87 8.82 -11.89 0.02
C ARG A 87 7.38 -11.70 0.50
N MET A 88 6.77 -10.56 0.21
CA MET A 88 5.37 -10.30 0.58
C MET A 88 4.43 -11.18 -0.22
N LEU A 89 4.68 -11.34 -1.52
CA LEU A 89 3.92 -12.26 -2.36
C LEU A 89 3.93 -13.69 -1.79
N ALA A 90 5.10 -14.21 -1.45
CA ALA A 90 5.28 -15.58 -0.98
C ALA A 90 4.72 -15.80 0.43
N ASN A 91 4.84 -14.83 1.33
CA ASN A 91 4.53 -14.98 2.75
C ASN A 91 3.14 -14.45 3.15
N SER A 92 2.49 -13.64 2.31
CA SER A 92 1.18 -13.04 2.61
C SER A 92 0.16 -13.30 1.52
N THR A 93 0.35 -12.75 0.32
CA THR A 93 -0.66 -12.77 -0.74
C THR A 93 -0.96 -14.18 -1.25
N LEU A 94 0.05 -14.99 -1.55
CA LEU A 94 -0.14 -16.36 -2.03
C LEU A 94 -0.76 -17.29 -0.97
N PRO A 95 -0.33 -17.29 0.30
CA PRO A 95 -1.03 -18.03 1.36
C PRO A 95 -2.50 -17.66 1.50
N THR A 96 -2.82 -16.35 1.44
CA THR A 96 -4.21 -15.87 1.48
C THR A 96 -5.03 -16.38 0.29
N ILE A 97 -4.47 -16.35 -0.93
CA ILE A 97 -5.15 -16.92 -2.12
C ILE A 97 -5.45 -18.40 -1.90
N ARG A 98 -4.49 -19.17 -1.40
CA ARG A 98 -4.69 -20.62 -1.13
C ARG A 98 -5.76 -20.85 -0.07
N LEU A 99 -5.78 -20.03 0.98
CA LEU A 99 -6.84 -20.07 1.98
C LEU A 99 -8.20 -19.81 1.34
N VAL A 100 -8.32 -18.75 0.55
CA VAL A 100 -9.58 -18.39 -0.10
C VAL A 100 -10.01 -19.44 -1.13
N ILE A 101 -9.10 -20.07 -1.88
CA ILE A 101 -9.43 -21.21 -2.76
C ILE A 101 -10.10 -22.32 -1.96
N SER A 102 -9.60 -22.63 -0.75
CA SER A 102 -10.18 -23.68 0.10
C SER A 102 -11.62 -23.40 0.55
N TRP A 103 -12.11 -22.17 0.38
CA TRP A 103 -13.51 -21.81 0.65
C TRP A 103 -14.47 -22.23 -0.47
N TRP A 104 -13.94 -22.60 -1.63
CA TRP A 104 -14.72 -23.04 -2.78
C TRP A 104 -14.70 -24.56 -2.84
N GLU A 105 -15.80 -25.17 -2.41
CA GLU A 105 -15.92 -26.63 -2.40
C GLU A 105 -15.72 -27.21 -3.82
N GLY A 106 -14.81 -28.18 -3.94
CA GLY A 106 -14.49 -28.83 -5.21
C GLY A 106 -13.62 -27.98 -6.17
N LEU A 107 -13.15 -26.80 -5.78
CA LEU A 107 -12.25 -26.02 -6.62
C LEU A 107 -10.80 -26.53 -6.45
N GLU A 108 -10.32 -27.25 -7.47
CA GLU A 108 -8.93 -27.72 -7.52
C GLU A 108 -8.02 -26.71 -8.21
N TYR A 109 -6.76 -26.69 -7.83
CA TYR A 109 -5.76 -25.88 -8.48
C TYR A 109 -4.40 -26.59 -8.51
N THR A 110 -3.59 -26.23 -9.51
CA THR A 110 -2.17 -26.62 -9.59
C THR A 110 -1.31 -25.38 -9.44
N PHE A 111 -0.33 -25.39 -8.55
CA PHE A 111 0.66 -24.30 -8.43
C PHE A 111 2.00 -24.73 -9.07
N ARG A 112 2.35 -24.11 -10.18
CA ARG A 112 3.65 -24.26 -10.83
C ARG A 112 4.64 -23.24 -10.28
N LYS A 113 5.49 -23.67 -9.36
CA LYS A 113 6.43 -22.80 -8.67
C LYS A 113 7.51 -22.22 -9.60
N SER A 114 7.93 -22.95 -10.65
CA SER A 114 8.88 -22.47 -11.65
C SER A 114 8.41 -21.19 -12.34
N ASP A 115 7.13 -21.15 -12.67
CA ASP A 115 6.51 -20.08 -13.48
C ASP A 115 5.72 -19.08 -12.65
N TRP A 116 5.58 -19.36 -11.34
CA TRP A 116 4.73 -18.58 -10.43
C TRP A 116 3.30 -18.44 -10.98
N VAL A 117 2.63 -19.57 -11.21
CA VAL A 117 1.29 -19.63 -11.78
C VAL A 117 0.42 -20.59 -10.98
N ILE A 118 -0.78 -20.14 -10.61
CA ILE A 118 -1.90 -21.02 -10.24
C ILE A 118 -2.73 -21.26 -11.48
N GLU A 119 -3.03 -22.52 -11.76
CA GLU A 119 -3.92 -22.99 -12.81
C GLU A 119 -5.13 -23.68 -12.20
N PHE A 120 -6.34 -23.40 -12.72
CA PHE A 120 -7.59 -24.08 -12.37
C PHE A 120 -7.95 -25.05 -13.47
N PRO A 121 -7.52 -26.34 -13.39
CA PRO A 121 -7.59 -27.27 -14.51
C PRO A 121 -9.01 -27.62 -14.94
N GLN A 122 -10.00 -27.49 -14.05
CA GLN A 122 -11.43 -27.75 -14.38
C GLN A 122 -12.17 -26.50 -14.90
N ILE A 123 -11.58 -25.31 -14.86
CA ILE A 123 -12.20 -24.07 -15.30
C ILE A 123 -11.60 -23.68 -16.65
N ARG A 124 -12.16 -24.22 -17.74
CA ARG A 124 -11.61 -24.03 -19.10
C ARG A 124 -12.60 -23.33 -20.02
N ASN A 125 -12.07 -22.52 -20.92
CA ASN A 125 -12.86 -21.95 -22.00
C ASN A 125 -13.15 -22.98 -23.12
N ALA A 126 -13.89 -22.58 -24.15
CA ALA A 126 -14.25 -23.44 -25.29
C ALA A 126 -13.03 -23.96 -26.08
N HIS A 127 -11.87 -23.33 -25.95
CA HIS A 127 -10.61 -23.75 -26.58
C HIS A 127 -9.77 -24.67 -25.69
N GLY A 128 -10.28 -25.03 -24.52
CA GLY A 128 -9.59 -25.89 -23.56
C GLY A 128 -8.52 -25.17 -22.72
N GLU A 129 -8.43 -23.83 -22.82
CA GLU A 129 -7.47 -23.05 -22.00
C GLU A 129 -8.00 -22.90 -20.57
N PRO A 130 -7.21 -23.20 -19.54
CA PRO A 130 -7.63 -23.06 -18.16
C PRO A 130 -7.57 -21.59 -17.71
N SER A 131 -8.39 -21.24 -16.72
CA SER A 131 -8.21 -20.01 -15.97
C SER A 131 -6.91 -20.05 -15.16
N THR A 132 -6.19 -18.92 -15.11
CA THR A 132 -4.89 -18.85 -14.46
C THR A 132 -4.70 -17.57 -13.66
N LEU A 133 -3.94 -17.66 -12.56
CA LEU A 133 -3.40 -16.53 -11.84
C LEU A 133 -1.88 -16.52 -11.99
N LEU A 134 -1.39 -15.50 -12.67
CA LEU A 134 0.04 -15.19 -12.81
C LEU A 134 0.45 -14.33 -11.63
N PHE A 135 1.68 -14.47 -11.16
CA PHE A 135 2.19 -13.70 -10.03
C PHE A 135 3.40 -12.86 -10.43
N GLY A 136 3.44 -11.62 -9.92
CA GLY A 136 4.53 -10.68 -10.10
C GLY A 136 4.80 -9.85 -8.84
N TYR A 137 5.82 -9.01 -8.89
CA TYR A 137 6.10 -8.06 -7.81
C TYR A 137 6.50 -6.69 -8.36
N ALA A 138 6.14 -5.63 -7.61
CA ALA A 138 6.17 -4.24 -8.08
C ALA A 138 7.54 -3.55 -7.92
N ALA A 139 8.53 -4.19 -7.28
CA ALA A 139 9.86 -3.60 -7.08
C ALA A 139 10.55 -3.20 -8.40
N ASN A 140 10.23 -3.89 -9.51
CA ASN A 140 10.62 -3.51 -10.85
C ASN A 140 9.37 -3.46 -11.74
N PRO A 141 8.73 -2.31 -11.95
CA PRO A 141 7.52 -2.18 -12.76
C PRO A 141 7.69 -2.63 -14.21
N ASP A 142 8.89 -2.51 -14.78
CA ASP A 142 9.16 -2.96 -16.15
C ASP A 142 9.03 -4.48 -16.29
N SER A 143 9.30 -5.25 -15.24
CA SER A 143 9.12 -6.71 -15.23
C SER A 143 7.66 -7.15 -15.36
N LEU A 144 6.71 -6.25 -15.07
CA LEU A 144 5.28 -6.49 -15.22
C LEU A 144 4.83 -6.40 -16.68
N ARG A 145 5.69 -5.93 -17.59
CA ARG A 145 5.41 -5.86 -19.02
C ARG A 145 5.48 -7.27 -19.61
N GLY A 146 4.50 -7.65 -20.41
CA GLY A 146 4.47 -8.94 -21.10
C GLY A 146 3.06 -9.53 -21.21
N PRO A 147 2.48 -10.08 -20.15
CA PRO A 147 1.22 -10.83 -20.26
C PRO A 147 0.04 -9.93 -20.64
N SER A 148 -0.83 -10.48 -21.50
CA SER A 148 -2.15 -9.93 -21.78
C SER A 148 -3.13 -10.65 -20.87
N VAL A 149 -3.77 -9.93 -19.96
CA VAL A 149 -4.65 -10.51 -18.94
C VAL A 149 -6.04 -9.87 -18.95
N GLY A 150 -7.03 -10.56 -18.40
CA GLY A 150 -8.39 -10.04 -18.23
C GLY A 150 -8.50 -9.14 -17.01
N PHE A 151 -7.73 -9.44 -15.96
CA PHE A 151 -7.72 -8.59 -14.77
C PHE A 151 -6.36 -8.50 -14.11
N THR A 152 -6.18 -7.46 -13.29
CA THR A 152 -5.01 -7.30 -12.43
C THR A 152 -5.42 -6.98 -10.99
N TRP A 153 -4.66 -7.49 -10.03
CA TRP A 153 -4.78 -7.16 -8.62
C TRP A 153 -3.43 -6.76 -8.05
N LEU A 154 -3.34 -5.55 -7.50
CA LEU A 154 -2.17 -5.03 -6.80
C LEU A 154 -2.42 -5.04 -5.30
N ASP A 155 -1.83 -6.00 -4.59
CA ASP A 155 -1.92 -6.11 -3.13
C ASP A 155 -0.91 -5.19 -2.44
N GLU A 156 -1.26 -4.65 -1.29
CA GLU A 156 -0.46 -3.66 -0.52
C GLU A 156 0.02 -2.48 -1.39
N ALA A 157 -0.88 -1.94 -2.18
CA ALA A 157 -0.62 -0.95 -3.23
C ALA A 157 0.06 0.33 -2.72
N ALA A 158 -0.19 0.75 -1.47
CA ALA A 158 0.47 1.91 -0.87
C ALA A 158 1.99 1.75 -0.71
N LEU A 159 2.50 0.52 -0.75
CA LEU A 159 3.92 0.19 -0.72
C LEU A 159 4.54 0.06 -2.12
N CYS A 160 3.72 0.15 -3.17
CA CYS A 160 4.15 0.01 -4.55
C CYS A 160 4.34 1.38 -5.22
N PRO A 161 5.27 1.52 -6.17
CA PRO A 161 5.36 2.73 -6.97
C PRO A 161 4.11 2.92 -7.86
N ALA A 162 3.74 4.17 -8.12
CA ALA A 162 2.57 4.49 -8.95
C ALA A 162 2.69 3.95 -10.39
N GLU A 163 3.93 3.79 -10.85
CA GLU A 163 4.25 3.19 -12.16
C GLU A 163 3.71 1.77 -12.28
N ALA A 164 3.80 0.97 -11.22
CA ALA A 164 3.24 -0.38 -11.19
C ALA A 164 1.73 -0.37 -11.46
N TRP A 165 0.99 0.54 -10.83
CA TRP A 165 -0.44 0.69 -11.09
C TRP A 165 -0.72 1.10 -12.54
N ARG A 166 0.05 2.04 -13.10
CA ARG A 166 -0.11 2.46 -14.50
C ARG A 166 0.13 1.31 -15.48
N GLU A 167 1.18 0.50 -15.26
CA GLU A 167 1.45 -0.68 -16.08
C GLU A 167 0.31 -1.71 -15.98
N LEU A 168 -0.18 -1.98 -14.79
CA LEU A 168 -1.25 -2.96 -14.56
C LEU A 168 -2.58 -2.49 -15.14
N SER A 169 -3.04 -1.30 -14.80
CA SER A 169 -4.36 -0.80 -15.17
C SER A 169 -4.46 -0.34 -16.62
N GLY A 170 -3.39 0.17 -17.21
CA GLY A 170 -3.36 0.68 -18.58
C GLY A 170 -2.83 -0.33 -19.59
N GLY A 171 -1.74 -1.02 -19.27
CA GLY A 171 -1.00 -1.81 -20.24
C GLY A 171 -1.33 -3.29 -20.28
N ARG A 172 -1.85 -3.88 -19.19
CA ARG A 172 -1.97 -5.34 -19.07
C ARG A 172 -3.36 -5.89 -19.29
N ILE A 173 -4.41 -5.18 -18.92
CA ILE A 173 -5.81 -5.63 -19.03
C ILE A 173 -6.35 -5.56 -20.45
N ARG A 174 -5.88 -6.47 -21.30
CA ARG A 174 -6.21 -6.50 -22.75
C ARG A 174 -6.46 -7.90 -23.32
N GLN A 175 -6.74 -8.92 -22.47
CA GLN A 175 -7.10 -10.26 -22.96
C GLN A 175 -8.42 -10.19 -23.72
N PRO A 176 -8.43 -10.55 -25.03
CA PRO A 176 -9.65 -10.43 -25.84
C PRO A 176 -10.78 -11.33 -25.33
N GLY A 177 -12.00 -10.83 -25.39
CA GLY A 177 -13.21 -11.60 -25.03
C GLY A 177 -13.50 -11.68 -23.53
N TYR A 178 -12.73 -11.00 -22.69
CA TYR A 178 -12.89 -10.99 -21.24
C TYR A 178 -13.16 -9.58 -20.69
N PRO A 179 -13.83 -9.46 -19.52
CA PRO A 179 -13.98 -8.19 -18.86
C PRO A 179 -12.59 -7.68 -18.41
N HIS A 180 -12.36 -6.39 -18.60
CA HIS A 180 -11.11 -5.76 -18.23
C HIS A 180 -11.27 -5.05 -16.89
N ARG A 181 -10.66 -5.58 -15.83
CA ARG A 181 -10.75 -5.08 -14.47
C ARG A 181 -9.37 -4.92 -13.83
N SER A 182 -9.20 -3.89 -13.04
CA SER A 182 -8.03 -3.74 -12.16
C SER A 182 -8.47 -3.28 -10.79
N TRP A 183 -7.88 -3.88 -9.77
CA TRP A 183 -8.11 -3.41 -8.40
C TRP A 183 -6.84 -3.43 -7.58
N CYS A 184 -6.86 -2.63 -6.53
CA CYS A 184 -5.81 -2.64 -5.53
C CYS A 184 -6.39 -2.77 -4.12
N THR A 185 -5.59 -3.37 -3.25
CA THR A 185 -5.90 -3.55 -1.83
C THR A 185 -4.75 -2.95 -1.02
N THR A 186 -5.06 -2.19 0.04
CA THR A 186 -4.02 -1.56 0.86
C THR A 186 -4.53 -1.04 2.20
N THR A 187 -3.63 -0.85 3.16
CA THR A 187 -3.82 0.08 4.27
C THR A 187 -3.36 1.48 3.81
N PRO A 188 -4.00 2.56 4.24
CA PRO A 188 -3.55 3.91 3.89
C PRO A 188 -2.12 4.15 4.36
N ARG A 189 -1.35 4.87 3.56
CA ARG A 189 0.00 5.30 3.92
C ARG A 189 0.21 6.75 3.50
N GLY A 190 -0.23 7.67 4.36
CA GLY A 190 -0.28 9.07 4.00
C GLY A 190 -1.20 9.34 2.80
N LYS A 191 -1.08 10.53 2.21
CA LYS A 191 -1.74 10.91 0.95
C LYS A 191 -0.89 10.52 -0.26
N ASN A 192 -0.63 9.22 -0.40
CA ASN A 192 0.17 8.68 -1.51
C ASN A 192 -0.63 8.64 -2.83
N TRP A 193 -0.08 7.96 -3.84
CA TRP A 193 -0.69 7.85 -5.16
C TRP A 193 -2.09 7.18 -5.14
N VAL A 194 -2.37 6.26 -4.20
CA VAL A 194 -3.69 5.64 -4.07
C VAL A 194 -4.73 6.70 -3.68
N TYR A 195 -4.40 7.53 -2.67
CA TYR A 195 -5.24 8.67 -2.29
C TYR A 195 -5.45 9.63 -3.47
N LYS A 196 -4.36 10.01 -4.16
CA LYS A 196 -4.44 10.93 -5.29
C LYS A 196 -5.38 10.41 -6.38
N VAL A 197 -5.21 9.17 -6.82
CA VAL A 197 -5.97 8.59 -7.93
C VAL A 197 -7.42 8.29 -7.56
N PHE A 198 -7.66 7.69 -6.39
CA PHE A 198 -8.98 7.16 -6.04
C PHE A 198 -9.85 8.11 -5.20
N ALA A 199 -9.26 9.12 -4.58
CA ALA A 199 -9.98 10.11 -3.80
C ALA A 199 -9.82 11.53 -4.39
N GLU A 200 -8.63 12.11 -4.36
CA GLU A 200 -8.39 13.52 -4.67
C GLU A 200 -8.61 13.86 -6.15
N GLU A 201 -7.90 13.22 -7.07
CA GLU A 201 -8.01 13.53 -8.51
C GLU A 201 -9.35 13.10 -9.10
N ARG A 202 -9.92 11.99 -8.60
CA ARG A 202 -11.20 11.46 -9.06
C ARG A 202 -12.32 12.50 -9.00
N GLU A 203 -12.34 13.33 -7.97
CA GLU A 203 -13.35 14.38 -7.79
C GLU A 203 -13.28 15.46 -8.86
N THR A 204 -12.14 15.60 -9.54
CA THR A 204 -11.91 16.58 -10.61
C THR A 204 -12.18 16.06 -12.01
N TRP A 205 -12.48 14.76 -12.17
CA TRP A 205 -12.65 14.13 -13.48
C TRP A 205 -14.07 14.29 -14.02
N GLU A 206 -14.18 14.18 -15.35
CA GLU A 206 -15.48 14.10 -16.02
C GLU A 206 -16.28 12.89 -15.50
N PRO A 207 -17.63 12.99 -15.43
CA PRO A 207 -18.51 11.97 -14.85
C PRO A 207 -18.28 10.55 -15.39
N ASP A 208 -18.09 10.42 -16.70
CA ASP A 208 -17.87 9.12 -17.35
C ASP A 208 -16.56 8.47 -16.86
N ARG A 209 -15.50 9.25 -16.74
CA ARG A 209 -14.23 8.76 -16.18
C ARG A 209 -14.35 8.47 -14.69
N GLN A 210 -15.02 9.34 -13.95
CA GLN A 210 -15.26 9.16 -12.52
C GLN A 210 -16.01 7.86 -12.22
N ALA A 211 -17.00 7.51 -13.03
CA ALA A 211 -17.79 6.29 -12.90
C ALA A 211 -16.97 4.99 -13.13
N THR A 212 -15.81 5.09 -13.80
CA THR A 212 -14.94 3.93 -14.01
C THR A 212 -14.04 3.63 -12.81
N TYR A 213 -13.98 4.50 -11.81
CA TYR A 213 -13.15 4.34 -10.60
C TYR A 213 -14.00 4.34 -9.34
N SER A 214 -13.65 3.50 -8.39
CA SER A 214 -14.29 3.50 -7.06
C SER A 214 -13.29 3.28 -5.94
N LEU A 215 -13.61 3.90 -4.80
CA LEU A 215 -12.89 3.74 -3.54
C LEU A 215 -13.83 3.13 -2.51
N HIS A 216 -13.46 1.98 -1.99
CA HIS A 216 -14.10 1.31 -0.88
C HIS A 216 -13.19 1.40 0.34
N GLN A 217 -13.70 1.97 1.41
CA GLN A 217 -12.91 2.21 2.61
C GLN A 217 -13.66 1.69 3.83
N TRP A 218 -12.95 0.94 4.68
CA TRP A 218 -13.50 0.44 5.95
C TRP A 218 -12.41 0.27 7.00
N THR A 219 -12.82 0.21 8.25
CA THR A 219 -11.93 0.13 9.40
C THR A 219 -11.63 -1.32 9.77
N THR A 220 -10.65 -1.54 10.64
CA THR A 220 -10.48 -2.82 11.33
C THR A 220 -11.73 -3.23 12.08
N LEU A 221 -12.43 -2.24 12.63
CA LEU A 221 -13.63 -2.45 13.48
C LEU A 221 -14.85 -2.96 12.70
N ASP A 222 -14.85 -2.81 11.38
CA ASP A 222 -15.92 -3.31 10.50
C ASP A 222 -15.78 -4.82 10.21
N ASN A 223 -14.63 -5.42 10.55
CA ASN A 223 -14.40 -6.87 10.36
C ASN A 223 -14.71 -7.64 11.64
N PRO A 224 -15.87 -8.32 11.75
CA PRO A 224 -16.23 -9.05 12.96
C PRO A 224 -15.26 -10.17 13.31
N ALA A 225 -14.55 -10.72 12.32
CA ALA A 225 -13.53 -11.74 12.56
C ALA A 225 -12.35 -11.25 13.41
N TYR A 226 -12.10 -9.95 13.46
CA TYR A 226 -11.06 -9.36 14.29
C TYR A 226 -11.49 -9.14 15.75
N HIS A 227 -12.78 -9.27 16.04
CA HIS A 227 -13.35 -9.00 17.37
C HIS A 227 -13.70 -10.26 18.17
N VAL A 228 -13.19 -11.42 17.74
CA VAL A 228 -13.53 -12.70 18.40
C VAL A 228 -12.98 -12.75 19.84
N ASP A 229 -11.80 -12.17 20.09
CA ASP A 229 -11.31 -11.90 21.43
C ASP A 229 -11.65 -10.46 21.86
N PRO A 230 -12.39 -10.27 22.97
CA PRO A 230 -12.71 -8.93 23.48
C PRO A 230 -11.49 -8.06 23.80
N GLN A 231 -10.30 -8.65 23.94
CA GLN A 231 -9.05 -7.94 24.21
C GLN A 231 -8.35 -7.44 22.93
N ASP A 232 -8.71 -7.93 21.75
CA ASP A 232 -8.05 -7.58 20.50
C ASP A 232 -8.09 -6.06 20.23
N ILE A 233 -9.24 -5.43 20.39
CA ILE A 233 -9.38 -4.00 20.15
C ILE A 233 -8.66 -3.15 21.19
N PRO A 234 -8.80 -3.38 22.52
CA PRO A 234 -7.98 -2.67 23.51
C PRO A 234 -6.47 -2.82 23.30
N ALA A 235 -6.01 -4.03 22.95
CA ALA A 235 -4.59 -4.28 22.66
C ALA A 235 -4.13 -3.47 21.43
N LEU A 236 -4.93 -3.46 20.36
CA LEU A 236 -4.68 -2.69 19.15
C LEU A 236 -4.62 -1.18 19.43
N GLN A 237 -5.58 -0.67 20.23
CA GLN A 237 -5.58 0.73 20.64
C GLN A 237 -4.30 1.10 21.40
N SER A 238 -3.89 0.26 22.35
CA SER A 238 -2.66 0.47 23.12
C SER A 238 -1.42 0.44 22.22
N ALA A 239 -1.32 -0.55 21.33
CA ALA A 239 -0.19 -0.71 20.42
C ALA A 239 0.00 0.48 19.46
N TYR A 240 -1.08 1.11 19.06
CA TYR A 240 -1.06 2.26 18.15
C TYR A 240 -1.15 3.64 18.83
N GLY A 241 -0.91 3.70 20.14
CA GLY A 241 -0.80 4.96 20.88
C GLY A 241 -2.15 5.62 21.23
N GLY A 242 -3.21 4.83 21.28
CA GLY A 242 -4.58 5.28 21.63
C GLY A 242 -5.38 5.75 20.42
N THR A 243 -6.69 5.87 20.62
CA THR A 243 -7.67 6.17 19.56
C THR A 243 -7.48 7.54 18.90
N GLY A 244 -6.83 8.48 19.56
CA GLY A 244 -6.52 9.82 19.04
C GLY A 244 -5.21 9.92 18.26
N SER A 245 -4.38 8.87 18.23
CA SER A 245 -3.12 8.93 17.53
C SER A 245 -3.29 8.85 16.01
N ASP A 246 -2.41 9.49 15.26
CA ASP A 246 -2.43 9.42 13.80
C ASP A 246 -2.15 8.00 13.29
N PHE A 247 -1.38 7.20 14.05
CA PHE A 247 -1.17 5.80 13.71
C PHE A 247 -2.45 4.99 13.84
N TYR A 248 -3.19 5.14 14.94
CA TYR A 248 -4.47 4.47 15.10
C TYR A 248 -5.47 4.88 14.01
N ARG A 249 -5.53 6.17 13.73
CA ARG A 249 -6.39 6.71 12.68
C ARG A 249 -6.04 6.17 11.30
N GLN A 250 -4.76 6.03 10.98
CA GLN A 250 -4.32 5.46 9.71
C GLN A 250 -4.46 3.94 9.68
N GLU A 251 -3.85 3.23 10.65
CA GLU A 251 -3.71 1.77 10.60
C GLU A 251 -5.00 1.04 10.97
N VAL A 252 -5.83 1.60 11.85
CA VAL A 252 -7.06 0.97 12.33
C VAL A 252 -8.30 1.57 11.68
N LEU A 253 -8.41 2.90 11.65
CA LEU A 253 -9.57 3.58 11.08
C LEU A 253 -9.43 3.83 9.56
N ALA A 254 -8.35 3.36 8.95
CA ALA A 254 -8.09 3.45 7.51
C ALA A 254 -8.15 4.87 6.95
N GLN A 255 -7.80 5.90 7.72
CA GLN A 255 -7.85 7.28 7.28
C GLN A 255 -6.61 7.65 6.47
N PHE A 256 -6.81 8.33 5.34
CA PHE A 256 -5.73 8.97 4.61
C PHE A 256 -5.33 10.25 5.34
N LEU A 257 -4.28 10.18 6.13
CA LEU A 257 -3.75 11.35 6.83
C LEU A 257 -2.65 11.98 6.00
N ALA A 258 -2.65 13.30 5.89
CA ALA A 258 -1.44 13.99 5.49
C ALA A 258 -0.46 13.84 6.66
N PHE A 259 0.36 12.81 6.63
CA PHE A 259 1.61 12.93 7.37
C PHE A 259 2.40 14.02 6.66
N THR A 260 2.28 15.24 7.11
CA THR A 260 3.39 16.17 6.98
C THR A 260 4.54 15.39 7.59
N GLY A 261 5.56 15.08 6.80
CA GLY A 261 6.66 14.20 7.15
C GLY A 261 7.51 14.70 8.32
N LEU A 262 6.86 15.01 9.41
CA LEU A 262 7.52 15.40 10.65
C LEU A 262 8.12 14.14 11.26
N VAL A 263 9.38 13.89 10.93
CA VAL A 263 10.25 12.96 11.67
C VAL A 263 10.17 13.31 13.17
N TYR A 264 10.05 14.60 13.46
CA TYR A 264 9.88 15.15 14.80
C TYR A 264 8.42 15.60 15.00
N ARG A 265 7.58 14.72 15.55
CA ARG A 265 6.14 15.01 15.80
C ARG A 265 5.89 16.18 16.76
N ALA A 266 6.82 16.41 17.68
CA ALA A 266 6.77 17.52 18.61
C ALA A 266 7.25 18.84 17.99
N PHE A 267 7.62 18.85 16.71
CA PHE A 267 8.00 20.07 16.02
C PHE A 267 6.78 21.00 15.91
N ASP A 268 6.97 22.21 16.38
CA ASP A 268 5.99 23.31 16.38
C ASP A 268 6.72 24.53 15.86
N GLU A 269 6.35 24.99 14.69
CA GLU A 269 7.02 26.10 14.01
C GLU A 269 7.09 27.35 14.88
N THR A 270 6.02 27.63 15.65
CA THR A 270 5.97 28.80 16.52
C THR A 270 6.94 28.73 17.72
N LYS A 271 7.32 27.53 18.12
CA LYS A 271 8.22 27.28 19.27
C LYS A 271 9.66 26.98 18.85
N HIS A 272 9.82 26.29 17.70
CA HIS A 272 11.10 25.75 17.30
C HIS A 272 11.76 26.51 16.15
N CYS A 273 11.00 27.35 15.42
CA CYS A 273 11.58 28.24 14.44
C CYS A 273 11.86 29.62 15.07
N VAL A 274 13.10 30.05 14.98
CA VAL A 274 13.54 31.36 15.48
C VAL A 274 14.05 32.20 14.30
N PRO A 275 13.76 33.52 14.25
CA PRO A 275 14.16 34.36 13.13
C PRO A 275 15.68 34.51 12.99
N LYS A 276 16.42 34.27 14.04
CA LYS A 276 17.88 34.21 14.09
C LYS A 276 18.33 33.40 15.29
N VAL A 277 19.54 32.84 15.24
CA VAL A 277 20.17 32.19 16.41
C VAL A 277 20.26 33.20 17.55
N PRO A 278 19.64 32.92 18.73
CA PRO A 278 19.48 33.91 19.81
C PRO A 278 20.77 34.09 20.69
N CYS A 279 21.82 33.33 20.40
CA CYS A 279 23.07 33.37 21.18
C CYS A 279 24.30 33.34 20.24
N ARG A 280 25.47 33.47 20.82
CA ARG A 280 26.72 33.31 20.07
C ARG A 280 26.89 31.85 19.63
N ILE A 281 27.38 31.68 18.39
CA ILE A 281 27.65 30.35 17.81
C ILE A 281 29.05 29.91 18.24
N ARG A 282 29.17 28.73 18.79
CA ARG A 282 30.44 28.07 19.17
C ARG A 282 31.14 27.48 17.96
N ARG A 283 30.40 26.75 17.16
CA ARG A 283 30.88 26.11 15.92
C ARG A 283 29.73 25.86 14.97
N THR A 284 30.06 25.70 13.70
CA THR A 284 29.14 25.26 12.66
C THR A 284 29.68 24.00 12.01
N VAL A 285 28.81 23.01 11.84
CA VAL A 285 29.10 21.75 11.16
C VAL A 285 28.04 21.50 10.10
N ALA A 286 28.27 20.56 9.15
CA ALA A 286 27.27 20.17 8.20
C ALA A 286 27.19 18.64 8.07
N GLY A 287 25.97 18.13 7.91
CA GLY A 287 25.70 16.75 7.49
C GLY A 287 25.41 16.69 6.01
N ILE A 288 25.91 15.67 5.33
CA ILE A 288 25.65 15.43 3.90
C ILE A 288 25.07 14.05 3.72
N ASP A 289 23.92 13.98 3.04
CA ASP A 289 23.34 12.76 2.47
C ASP A 289 23.45 12.88 0.94
N TRP A 290 24.27 12.00 0.34
CA TRP A 290 24.51 12.05 -1.10
C TRP A 290 23.33 11.47 -1.87
N GLY A 291 22.76 12.23 -2.82
CA GLY A 291 21.70 11.78 -3.71
C GLY A 291 22.01 12.13 -5.16
N VAL A 292 21.88 11.14 -6.06
CA VAL A 292 21.95 11.36 -7.51
C VAL A 292 20.59 11.09 -8.14
N THR A 293 20.05 9.88 -7.98
CA THR A 293 18.70 9.52 -8.42
C THR A 293 17.65 9.84 -7.36
N SER A 294 18.00 9.68 -6.08
CA SER A 294 17.24 10.17 -4.94
C SER A 294 17.67 11.62 -4.62
N PRO A 295 16.82 12.41 -3.95
CA PRO A 295 17.25 13.71 -3.45
C PRO A 295 18.43 13.54 -2.51
N GLY A 296 19.45 14.40 -2.63
CA GLY A 296 20.50 14.57 -1.63
C GLY A 296 20.22 15.79 -0.76
N CYS A 297 20.92 15.90 0.36
CA CYS A 297 20.75 16.98 1.32
C CYS A 297 22.09 17.40 1.92
N ILE A 298 22.29 18.72 2.06
CA ILE A 298 23.31 19.27 2.97
C ILE A 298 22.59 20.11 4.01
N LEU A 299 22.72 19.71 5.28
CA LEU A 299 22.14 20.41 6.40
C LEU A 299 23.22 21.10 7.22
N VAL A 300 23.14 22.43 7.37
CA VAL A 300 24.09 23.22 8.13
C VAL A 300 23.56 23.46 9.54
N VAL A 301 24.32 23.04 10.54
CA VAL A 301 23.94 23.08 11.96
C VAL A 301 24.94 23.91 12.77
N ALA A 302 24.43 24.91 13.45
CA ALA A 302 25.19 25.71 14.39
C ALA A 302 24.95 25.24 15.82
N GLU A 303 26.03 25.10 16.63
CA GLU A 303 25.97 24.87 18.07
C GLU A 303 26.03 26.21 18.78
N GLY A 304 25.01 26.56 19.54
CA GLY A 304 24.95 27.78 20.35
C GLY A 304 25.67 27.65 21.67
N GLU A 305 26.05 28.79 22.26
CA GLU A 305 26.62 28.83 23.65
C GLU A 305 25.58 28.35 24.69
N ASP A 306 24.31 28.37 24.38
CA ASP A 306 23.22 27.83 25.21
C ASP A 306 23.12 26.30 25.14
N GLY A 307 23.98 25.63 24.37
CA GLY A 307 24.03 24.18 24.23
C GLY A 307 22.97 23.61 23.26
N LYS A 308 22.21 24.46 22.56
CA LYS A 308 21.25 24.02 21.58
C LYS A 308 21.85 23.95 20.19
N LEU A 309 21.23 23.12 19.34
CA LEU A 309 21.56 22.99 17.94
C LEU A 309 20.52 23.76 17.09
N TYR A 310 21.02 24.57 16.18
CA TYR A 310 20.23 25.38 15.28
C TYR A 310 20.51 24.99 13.84
N VAL A 311 19.48 24.56 13.09
CA VAL A 311 19.57 24.43 11.64
C VAL A 311 19.57 25.83 11.06
N VAL A 312 20.64 26.22 10.37
CA VAL A 312 20.85 27.58 9.87
C VAL A 312 20.79 27.67 8.35
N ASP A 313 20.98 26.57 7.65
CA ASP A 313 20.83 26.50 6.19
C ASP A 313 20.58 25.04 5.76
N GLU A 314 19.92 24.87 4.61
CA GLU A 314 19.62 23.58 4.00
C GLU A 314 19.71 23.68 2.49
N VAL A 315 20.34 22.70 1.84
CA VAL A 315 20.23 22.46 0.41
C VAL A 315 19.66 21.07 0.20
N TYR A 316 18.51 20.98 -0.45
CA TYR A 316 17.82 19.73 -0.75
C TYR A 316 17.50 19.67 -2.24
N GLU A 317 18.28 18.87 -2.98
CA GLU A 317 18.22 18.85 -4.44
C GLU A 317 18.28 17.42 -4.99
N ARG A 318 17.77 17.26 -6.20
CA ARG A 318 17.77 15.98 -6.93
C ARG A 318 18.53 16.11 -8.24
N GLY A 319 19.23 15.03 -8.60
CA GLY A 319 19.88 14.95 -9.91
C GLY A 319 21.23 15.67 -10.01
N LEU A 320 21.78 16.16 -8.89
CA LEU A 320 23.11 16.76 -8.88
C LEU A 320 24.20 15.69 -8.90
N LEU A 321 25.26 15.95 -9.66
CA LEU A 321 26.50 15.17 -9.59
C LEU A 321 27.23 15.45 -8.30
N ILE A 322 28.07 14.50 -7.85
CA ILE A 322 28.94 14.74 -6.67
C ILE A 322 29.95 15.82 -6.96
N SER A 323 30.55 15.79 -8.16
CA SER A 323 31.51 16.79 -8.64
C SER A 323 31.59 16.78 -10.18
N GLY A 324 32.13 17.83 -10.76
CA GLY A 324 32.49 17.90 -12.18
C GLY A 324 31.38 18.41 -13.11
N ASP A 325 30.37 19.06 -12.58
CA ASP A 325 29.45 19.82 -13.42
C ASP A 325 30.13 21.08 -13.98
N ALA A 326 30.08 21.26 -15.29
CA ALA A 326 30.72 22.36 -15.98
C ALA A 326 30.18 23.76 -15.58
N ASN A 327 28.94 23.81 -15.07
CA ASN A 327 28.29 25.02 -14.60
C ASN A 327 28.47 25.26 -13.08
N GLY A 328 29.20 24.37 -12.39
CA GLY A 328 29.39 24.43 -10.95
C GLY A 328 28.15 24.06 -10.11
N ASN A 329 27.17 23.40 -10.72
CA ASN A 329 25.95 22.95 -10.06
C ASN A 329 26.10 21.49 -9.58
N ASP A 330 27.06 21.28 -8.70
CA ASP A 330 27.34 19.98 -8.10
C ASP A 330 27.49 20.08 -6.57
N TRP A 331 27.37 18.93 -5.89
CA TRP A 331 27.40 18.87 -4.42
C TRP A 331 28.68 19.41 -3.82
N LEU A 332 29.83 19.18 -4.48
CA LEU A 332 31.13 19.66 -3.99
C LEU A 332 31.24 21.18 -4.03
N THR A 333 30.75 21.79 -5.11
CA THR A 333 30.73 23.26 -5.28
C THR A 333 29.78 23.91 -4.26
N ILE A 334 28.59 23.33 -4.08
CA ILE A 334 27.62 23.77 -3.07
C ILE A 334 28.21 23.66 -1.65
N ALA A 335 28.87 22.55 -1.32
CA ALA A 335 29.50 22.37 -0.02
C ALA A 335 30.61 23.40 0.26
N LYS A 336 31.39 23.75 -0.76
CA LYS A 336 32.43 24.80 -0.65
C LYS A 336 31.82 26.18 -0.39
N ASP A 337 30.73 26.52 -1.10
CA ASP A 337 30.04 27.77 -0.92
C ASP A 337 29.39 27.87 0.49
N LEU A 338 28.71 26.83 0.93
CA LEU A 338 28.16 26.72 2.29
C LEU A 338 29.26 26.87 3.37
N ARG A 339 30.42 26.23 3.15
CA ARG A 339 31.54 26.34 4.05
C ARG A 339 32.01 27.79 4.19
N GLN A 340 32.11 28.50 3.09
CA GLN A 340 32.53 29.91 3.09
C GLN A 340 31.48 30.82 3.75
N ARG A 341 30.20 30.62 3.45
CA ARG A 341 29.11 31.44 4.00
C ARG A 341 28.91 31.25 5.50
N HIS A 342 29.01 30.02 5.99
CA HIS A 342 28.66 29.69 7.37
C HIS A 342 29.85 29.34 8.25
N GLY A 343 31.07 29.40 7.73
CA GLY A 343 32.27 29.06 8.50
C GLY A 343 32.29 27.61 8.99
N ILE A 344 31.79 26.66 8.15
CA ILE A 344 31.67 25.26 8.54
C ILE A 344 33.04 24.67 8.83
N THR A 345 33.20 24.14 10.04
CA THR A 345 34.48 23.57 10.52
C THR A 345 34.63 22.10 10.11
N GLN A 346 33.52 21.36 10.01
CA GLN A 346 33.55 19.94 9.72
C GLN A 346 32.28 19.51 8.94
N PHE A 347 32.48 18.61 7.97
CA PHE A 347 31.42 17.91 7.27
C PHE A 347 31.36 16.46 7.71
N PHE A 348 30.16 15.94 7.86
CA PHE A 348 29.87 14.54 8.12
C PHE A 348 29.06 14.02 6.93
N ALA A 349 29.50 12.96 6.29
CA ALA A 349 28.81 12.33 5.18
C ALA A 349 28.69 10.84 5.43
N ASP A 350 27.65 10.22 4.88
CA ASP A 350 27.56 8.78 4.80
C ASP A 350 28.66 8.24 3.86
N PRO A 351 29.24 7.05 4.20
CA PRO A 351 30.31 6.46 3.40
C PRO A 351 29.88 6.10 1.97
#